data_8915b8c97f8f328096ff20d39630b44f
#
_entry.id   8915b8c97f8f328096ff20d39630b44f
#
_cell.length_a   1.000
_cell.length_b   1.000
_cell.length_c   1.000
_cell.angle_alpha   90.00
_cell.angle_beta   90.00
_cell.angle_gamma   90.00
#
_symmetry.space_group_name_H-M   'P 1'
#
loop_
_entity.id
_entity.type
_entity.pdbx_description
1 polymer ?
#
loop_
_entity_poly.entity_id
_entity_poly.type
_entity_poly.pdbx_seq_one_letter_code
_entity_poly.pdbx_strand_id
1 'polypeptide(L)'
;MCIRDRYGAPYDSTTSYRPGARFGPAAIRHESYGLETYSPYQNADLTDFDIFDSGDLELCFGSSESALADIEARAEEILQDGKFPLLLGGEHLVTLGAVRAAVKKYPDLHIVHFDAHADLRDDYLGAKLSHACVLRRCHDLVGDGRIHQFCIRSGDREEFQFAARHTDMHKFDFTGLTELADWLCQTDVPVYLTIDLDCLDPSAFPGTGTPEAGGVSFLQLLGAIRTVTKANIIGADVNELAPMLDQSGVSTATACKVLRELLLALEK
;
A
#
# COMPACT_ATOMS: atom_id res chain seq x y z
N MET A 1 -18.49 -8.93 -13.12
CA MET A 1 -18.51 -7.51 -12.73
C MET A 1 -17.79 -7.41 -11.40
N CYS A 2 -16.53 -7.00 -11.41
CA CYS A 2 -15.76 -6.80 -10.17
C CYS A 2 -16.12 -5.42 -9.63
N ILE A 3 -16.92 -5.36 -8.56
CA ILE A 3 -17.08 -4.13 -7.80
C ILE A 3 -15.86 -4.04 -6.87
N ARG A 4 -15.18 -2.89 -6.90
CA ARG A 4 -14.09 -2.59 -5.98
C ARG A 4 -14.63 -1.81 -4.80
N ASP A 5 -14.41 -2.34 -3.61
CA ASP A 5 -14.83 -1.67 -2.39
C ASP A 5 -13.64 -0.94 -1.77
N ARG A 6 -13.66 0.38 -1.91
CA ARG A 6 -12.71 1.28 -1.29
C ARG A 6 -13.17 1.60 0.13
N TYR A 7 -12.26 1.51 1.08
CA TYR A 7 -12.52 1.90 2.48
C TYR A 7 -11.27 2.56 3.08
N GLY A 8 -11.46 3.43 4.06
CA GLY A 8 -10.36 4.14 4.72
C GLY A 8 -10.04 3.59 6.10
N ALA A 9 -8.75 3.55 6.44
CA ALA A 9 -8.24 3.26 7.77
C ALA A 9 -7.43 4.46 8.31
N PRO A 10 -8.08 5.47 8.92
CA PRO A 10 -7.46 6.69 9.39
C PRO A 10 -6.69 6.47 10.70
N TYR A 11 -5.57 5.76 10.62
CA TYR A 11 -4.75 5.36 11.76
C TYR A 11 -3.30 5.79 11.60
N ASP A 12 -2.67 6.40 12.63
CA ASP A 12 -1.26 6.76 12.67
C ASP A 12 -0.70 6.81 14.10
N SER A 13 -1.22 5.92 14.97
CA SER A 13 -0.88 5.94 16.40
C SER A 13 0.49 5.38 16.72
N THR A 14 1.19 4.76 15.76
CA THR A 14 2.56 4.25 15.95
C THR A 14 3.62 5.04 15.17
N THR A 15 3.22 6.12 14.50
CA THR A 15 4.13 6.99 13.76
C THR A 15 5.25 7.53 14.66
N SER A 16 6.49 7.29 14.26
CA SER A 16 7.67 7.59 15.09
C SER A 16 8.23 8.98 14.91
N TYR A 17 7.91 9.68 13.81
CA TYR A 17 8.51 10.99 13.51
C TYR A 17 7.46 12.09 13.31
N ARG A 18 6.74 12.11 12.20
CA ARG A 18 5.77 13.17 11.88
C ARG A 18 4.39 12.58 11.64
N PRO A 19 3.47 12.62 12.63
CA PRO A 19 2.11 12.09 12.46
C PRO A 19 1.31 12.96 11.48
N GLY A 20 0.24 12.39 10.96
CA GLY A 20 -0.69 13.07 10.04
C GLY A 20 -1.27 12.16 8.96
N ALA A 21 -0.75 10.93 8.82
CA ALA A 21 -1.23 9.98 7.83
C ALA A 21 -2.71 9.58 8.04
N ARG A 22 -3.23 9.65 9.27
CA ARG A 22 -4.66 9.43 9.56
C ARG A 22 -5.61 10.34 8.78
N PHE A 23 -5.13 11.49 8.29
CA PHE A 23 -5.93 12.42 7.50
C PHE A 23 -5.88 12.12 5.99
N GLY A 24 -5.03 11.18 5.57
CA GLY A 24 -4.84 10.79 4.17
C GLY A 24 -6.15 10.35 3.49
N PRO A 25 -6.91 9.39 4.02
CA PRO A 25 -8.13 8.91 3.38
C PRO A 25 -9.15 10.02 3.12
N ALA A 26 -9.40 10.89 4.10
CA ALA A 26 -10.32 12.01 3.95
C ALA A 26 -9.82 13.05 2.95
N ALA A 27 -8.51 13.35 2.94
CA ALA A 27 -7.91 14.29 2.00
C ALA A 27 -7.98 13.77 0.56
N ILE A 28 -7.71 12.49 0.33
CA ILE A 28 -7.85 11.86 -1.00
C ILE A 28 -9.27 11.99 -1.51
N ARG A 29 -10.29 11.74 -0.69
CA ARG A 29 -11.69 11.87 -1.11
C ARG A 29 -12.05 13.31 -1.44
N HIS A 30 -11.62 14.27 -0.60
CA HIS A 30 -11.90 15.68 -0.80
C HIS A 30 -11.26 16.22 -2.09
N GLU A 31 -9.98 15.92 -2.31
CA GLU A 31 -9.23 16.46 -3.46
C GLU A 31 -9.53 15.71 -4.77
N SER A 32 -10.07 14.49 -4.71
CA SER A 32 -10.39 13.70 -5.90
C SER A 32 -11.42 14.38 -6.82
N TYR A 33 -12.27 15.28 -6.28
CA TYR A 33 -13.21 16.06 -7.08
C TYR A 33 -12.52 17.05 -8.06
N GLY A 34 -11.27 17.41 -7.76
CA GLY A 34 -10.47 18.31 -8.61
C GLY A 34 -9.69 17.62 -9.71
N LEU A 35 -9.73 16.27 -9.78
CA LEU A 35 -8.98 15.52 -10.78
C LEU A 35 -9.89 14.95 -11.87
N GLU A 36 -9.38 14.97 -13.11
CA GLU A 36 -10.03 14.32 -14.24
C GLU A 36 -10.12 12.81 -14.02
N THR A 37 -11.25 12.20 -14.34
CA THR A 37 -11.48 10.74 -14.23
C THR A 37 -10.75 9.96 -15.34
N TYR A 38 -10.56 10.58 -16.51
CA TYR A 38 -9.87 10.00 -17.63
C TYR A 38 -8.35 9.98 -17.46
N SER A 39 -7.73 8.83 -17.77
CA SER A 39 -6.28 8.66 -17.83
C SER A 39 -5.77 8.59 -19.27
N PRO A 40 -4.99 9.57 -19.74
CA PRO A 40 -4.33 9.48 -21.05
C PRO A 40 -3.20 8.44 -21.09
N TYR A 41 -2.69 8.00 -19.92
CA TYR A 41 -1.66 6.97 -19.84
C TYR A 41 -2.21 5.56 -20.14
N GLN A 42 -3.47 5.33 -19.80
CA GLN A 42 -4.15 4.03 -19.95
C GLN A 42 -5.28 4.07 -20.98
N ASN A 43 -5.62 5.26 -21.49
CA ASN A 43 -6.74 5.48 -22.41
C ASN A 43 -8.04 4.89 -21.86
N ALA A 44 -8.33 5.17 -20.58
CA ALA A 44 -9.46 4.64 -19.84
C ALA A 44 -10.04 5.70 -18.89
N ASP A 45 -11.31 5.59 -18.56
CA ASP A 45 -12.02 6.52 -17.67
C ASP A 45 -12.60 5.77 -16.47
N LEU A 46 -12.46 6.32 -15.25
CA LEU A 46 -13.05 5.75 -14.04
C LEU A 46 -14.58 5.67 -14.10
N THR A 47 -15.22 6.51 -14.90
CA THR A 47 -16.69 6.49 -15.06
C THR A 47 -17.20 5.25 -15.79
N ASP A 48 -16.32 4.48 -16.43
CA ASP A 48 -16.67 3.24 -17.10
C ASP A 48 -16.74 2.03 -16.14
N PHE A 49 -16.38 2.23 -14.86
CA PHE A 49 -16.23 1.16 -13.86
C PHE A 49 -17.06 1.38 -12.61
N ASP A 50 -17.49 0.29 -11.98
CA ASP A 50 -18.21 0.32 -10.71
C ASP A 50 -17.20 0.29 -9.53
N ILE A 51 -17.06 1.45 -8.86
CA ILE A 51 -16.24 1.62 -7.67
C ILE A 51 -17.16 2.07 -6.54
N PHE A 52 -17.18 1.33 -5.45
CA PHE A 52 -17.91 1.69 -4.25
C PHE A 52 -16.95 2.21 -3.17
N ASP A 53 -17.30 3.29 -2.50
CA ASP A 53 -16.56 3.84 -1.36
C ASP A 53 -17.39 3.71 -0.09
N SER A 54 -16.98 2.85 0.82
CA SER A 54 -17.68 2.60 2.09
C SER A 54 -17.32 3.59 3.21
N GLY A 55 -16.52 4.61 2.91
CA GLY A 55 -16.08 5.61 3.88
C GLY A 55 -14.93 5.14 4.77
N ASP A 56 -14.69 5.86 5.87
CA ASP A 56 -13.65 5.55 6.84
C ASP A 56 -14.18 4.67 7.97
N LEU A 57 -13.31 3.77 8.44
CA LEU A 57 -13.55 3.00 9.66
C LEU A 57 -13.39 3.88 10.90
N GLU A 58 -14.18 3.63 11.90
CA GLU A 58 -14.01 4.18 13.26
C GLU A 58 -13.03 3.28 14.03
N LEU A 59 -11.75 3.64 14.04
CA LEU A 59 -10.68 2.81 14.59
C LEU A 59 -10.32 3.19 16.03
N CYS A 60 -10.01 2.18 16.84
CA CYS A 60 -9.48 2.37 18.19
C CYS A 60 -8.06 2.94 18.14
N PHE A 61 -7.86 4.20 18.54
CA PHE A 61 -6.54 4.82 18.60
C PHE A 61 -5.69 4.40 19.80
N GLY A 62 -6.28 3.77 20.81
CA GLY A 62 -5.58 3.29 22.02
C GLY A 62 -5.04 1.88 21.94
N SER A 63 -5.29 1.14 20.85
CA SER A 63 -4.87 -0.24 20.68
C SER A 63 -4.68 -0.57 19.21
N SER A 64 -3.42 -0.78 18.80
CA SER A 64 -3.10 -1.22 17.44
C SER A 64 -3.77 -2.54 17.10
N GLU A 65 -3.83 -3.49 18.03
CA GLU A 65 -4.47 -4.79 17.79
C GLU A 65 -5.98 -4.65 17.54
N SER A 66 -6.68 -3.79 18.30
CA SER A 66 -8.11 -3.53 18.07
C SER A 66 -8.34 -2.85 16.72
N ALA A 67 -7.53 -1.85 16.36
CA ALA A 67 -7.64 -1.19 15.06
C ALA A 67 -7.38 -2.17 13.90
N LEU A 68 -6.37 -3.04 14.03
CA LEU A 68 -6.09 -4.07 13.04
C LEU A 68 -7.22 -5.10 12.91
N ALA A 69 -7.87 -5.46 14.03
CA ALA A 69 -9.02 -6.36 14.01
C ALA A 69 -10.22 -5.75 13.27
N ASP A 70 -10.48 -4.45 13.42
CA ASP A 70 -11.55 -3.75 12.70
C ASP A 70 -11.25 -3.69 11.19
N ILE A 71 -9.99 -3.44 10.80
CA ILE A 71 -9.55 -3.45 9.40
C ILE A 71 -9.66 -4.86 8.79
N GLU A 72 -9.22 -5.88 9.54
CA GLU A 72 -9.31 -7.29 9.15
C GLU A 72 -10.76 -7.69 8.90
N ALA A 73 -11.67 -7.35 9.82
CA ALA A 73 -13.10 -7.67 9.70
C ALA A 73 -13.71 -7.03 8.44
N ARG A 74 -13.39 -5.76 8.15
CA ARG A 74 -13.88 -5.09 6.94
C ARG A 74 -13.34 -5.73 5.67
N ALA A 75 -12.05 -6.03 5.62
CA ALA A 75 -11.45 -6.69 4.47
C ALA A 75 -12.04 -8.10 4.25
N GLU A 76 -12.32 -8.85 5.33
CA GLU A 76 -12.98 -10.15 5.25
C GLU A 76 -14.40 -10.06 4.65
N GLU A 77 -15.21 -9.09 5.10
CA GLU A 77 -16.54 -8.86 4.53
C GLU A 77 -16.47 -8.64 3.01
N ILE A 78 -15.59 -7.73 2.56
CA ILE A 78 -15.41 -7.41 1.15
C ILE A 78 -14.98 -8.66 0.36
N LEU A 79 -14.01 -9.42 0.89
CA LEU A 79 -13.53 -10.64 0.26
C LEU A 79 -14.59 -11.74 0.22
N GLN A 80 -15.43 -11.89 1.27
CA GLN A 80 -16.52 -12.87 1.31
C GLN A 80 -17.60 -12.56 0.27
N ASP A 81 -17.87 -11.28 0.01
CA ASP A 81 -18.79 -10.81 -1.03
C ASP A 81 -18.22 -10.97 -2.45
N GLY A 82 -17.01 -11.53 -2.58
CA GLY A 82 -16.35 -11.71 -3.87
C GLY A 82 -15.89 -10.39 -4.50
N LYS A 83 -15.70 -9.35 -3.68
CA LYS A 83 -15.25 -8.02 -4.09
C LYS A 83 -13.75 -7.85 -3.86
N PHE A 84 -13.20 -6.77 -4.43
CA PHE A 84 -11.80 -6.41 -4.30
C PHE A 84 -11.63 -5.36 -3.19
N PRO A 85 -10.94 -5.64 -2.07
CA PRO A 85 -10.66 -4.66 -1.04
C PRO A 85 -9.55 -3.70 -1.49
N LEU A 86 -9.87 -2.40 -1.53
CA LEU A 86 -8.91 -1.33 -1.74
C LEU A 86 -8.87 -0.44 -0.50
N LEU A 87 -7.81 -0.55 0.28
CA LEU A 87 -7.63 0.19 1.52
C LEU A 87 -6.95 1.54 1.25
N LEU A 88 -7.56 2.62 1.67
CA LEU A 88 -6.91 3.93 1.80
C LEU A 88 -6.32 4.02 3.20
N GLY A 89 -5.00 3.93 3.30
CA GLY A 89 -4.32 3.84 4.58
C GLY A 89 -4.11 5.17 5.28
N GLY A 90 -3.85 5.04 6.56
CA GLY A 90 -3.09 5.98 7.36
C GLY A 90 -1.60 5.62 7.30
N GLU A 91 -1.00 5.31 8.46
CA GLU A 91 0.35 4.75 8.51
C GLU A 91 0.39 3.31 7.97
N HIS A 92 1.56 2.83 7.55
CA HIS A 92 1.71 1.54 6.88
C HIS A 92 1.27 0.31 7.71
N LEU A 93 1.21 0.41 9.05
CA LEU A 93 0.74 -0.70 9.90
C LEU A 93 -0.65 -1.22 9.49
N VAL A 94 -1.52 -0.39 8.92
CA VAL A 94 -2.89 -0.76 8.55
C VAL A 94 -2.95 -1.91 7.54
N THR A 95 -1.93 -2.06 6.71
CA THR A 95 -1.77 -3.15 5.75
C THR A 95 -1.86 -4.52 6.40
N LEU A 96 -1.33 -4.68 7.62
CA LEU A 96 -1.37 -5.96 8.35
C LEU A 96 -2.80 -6.45 8.57
N GLY A 97 -3.76 -5.57 8.86
CA GLY A 97 -5.16 -5.96 9.04
C GLY A 97 -5.75 -6.55 7.76
N ALA A 98 -5.53 -5.89 6.62
CA ALA A 98 -6.00 -6.37 5.32
C ALA A 98 -5.30 -7.69 4.88
N VAL A 99 -3.99 -7.81 5.13
CA VAL A 99 -3.22 -9.04 4.84
C VAL A 99 -3.70 -10.20 5.72
N ARG A 100 -4.04 -9.99 7.01
CA ARG A 100 -4.65 -11.02 7.88
C ARG A 100 -5.92 -11.60 7.27
N ALA A 101 -6.80 -10.76 6.73
CA ALA A 101 -8.01 -11.19 6.03
C ALA A 101 -7.67 -11.95 4.73
N ALA A 102 -6.73 -11.42 3.94
CA ALA A 102 -6.34 -12.01 2.67
C ALA A 102 -5.76 -13.42 2.81
N VAL A 103 -4.86 -13.64 3.79
CA VAL A 103 -4.23 -14.95 4.03
C VAL A 103 -5.26 -16.03 4.40
N LYS A 104 -6.34 -15.69 5.11
CA LYS A 104 -7.40 -16.65 5.45
C LYS A 104 -8.09 -17.22 4.22
N LYS A 105 -8.29 -16.39 3.19
CA LYS A 105 -8.91 -16.78 1.92
C LYS A 105 -7.90 -17.35 0.92
N TYR A 106 -6.67 -16.84 0.95
CA TYR A 106 -5.59 -17.15 0.00
C TYR A 106 -4.32 -17.58 0.76
N PRO A 107 -4.20 -18.86 1.17
CA PRO A 107 -3.05 -19.32 1.98
C PRO A 107 -1.69 -19.22 1.26
N ASP A 108 -1.71 -19.19 -0.08
CA ASP A 108 -0.52 -19.04 -0.92
C ASP A 108 -0.26 -17.58 -1.33
N LEU A 109 -0.75 -16.62 -0.54
CA LEU A 109 -0.61 -15.19 -0.80
C LEU A 109 0.85 -14.77 -0.94
N HIS A 110 1.12 -14.00 -2.00
CA HIS A 110 2.34 -13.21 -2.15
C HIS A 110 2.04 -11.74 -1.89
N ILE A 111 3.04 -11.00 -1.42
CA ILE A 111 2.95 -9.55 -1.18
C ILE A 111 3.96 -8.85 -2.07
N VAL A 112 3.49 -7.87 -2.84
CA VAL A 112 4.37 -6.92 -3.54
C VAL A 112 4.30 -5.59 -2.81
N HIS A 113 5.45 -5.07 -2.44
CA HIS A 113 5.62 -3.92 -1.57
C HIS A 113 6.48 -2.84 -2.26
N PHE A 114 5.94 -1.64 -2.40
CA PHE A 114 6.62 -0.45 -2.91
C PHE A 114 6.78 0.56 -1.78
N ASP A 115 8.04 0.91 -1.43
CA ASP A 115 8.32 1.69 -0.23
C ASP A 115 9.75 2.25 -0.26
N ALA A 116 10.01 3.31 0.47
CA ALA A 116 11.37 3.71 0.81
C ALA A 116 12.00 2.82 1.89
N HIS A 117 11.16 2.32 2.82
CA HIS A 117 11.55 1.64 4.04
C HIS A 117 11.43 0.11 3.92
N ALA A 118 12.26 -0.62 4.67
CA ALA A 118 12.20 -2.08 4.68
C ALA A 118 11.01 -2.61 5.50
N ASP A 119 10.62 -1.92 6.57
CA ASP A 119 9.51 -2.25 7.48
C ASP A 119 9.57 -3.67 8.06
N LEU A 120 10.81 -4.18 8.24
CA LEU A 120 11.11 -5.53 8.67
C LEU A 120 11.63 -5.62 10.10
N ARG A 121 11.50 -4.54 10.92
CA ARG A 121 11.89 -4.59 12.33
C ARG A 121 11.08 -5.64 13.08
N ASP A 122 11.74 -6.40 13.95
CA ASP A 122 11.01 -7.32 14.82
C ASP A 122 10.26 -6.59 15.94
N ASP A 123 10.88 -5.52 16.43
CA ASP A 123 10.33 -4.61 17.43
C ASP A 123 10.81 -3.19 17.15
N TYR A 124 9.96 -2.20 17.36
CA TYR A 124 10.33 -0.81 17.28
C TYR A 124 9.87 -0.06 18.52
N LEU A 125 10.83 0.43 19.32
CA LEU A 125 10.59 1.16 20.57
C LEU A 125 9.66 0.44 21.55
N GLY A 126 9.76 -0.91 21.62
CA GLY A 126 8.95 -1.75 22.48
C GLY A 126 7.61 -2.18 21.90
N ALA A 127 7.34 -1.86 20.62
CA ALA A 127 6.12 -2.23 19.92
C ALA A 127 6.40 -3.15 18.71
N LYS A 128 5.83 -4.34 18.74
CA LYS A 128 5.85 -5.26 17.58
C LYS A 128 4.83 -4.90 16.51
N LEU A 129 3.78 -4.19 16.88
CA LEU A 129 2.76 -3.67 15.99
C LEU A 129 3.01 -2.18 15.77
N SER A 130 3.84 -1.86 14.79
CA SER A 130 4.13 -0.51 14.34
C SER A 130 4.33 -0.47 12.83
N HIS A 131 4.27 0.74 12.25
CA HIS A 131 4.55 0.96 10.82
C HIS A 131 5.88 0.29 10.41
N ALA A 132 6.97 0.49 11.17
CA ALA A 132 8.30 -0.06 10.88
C ALA A 132 8.43 -1.60 11.04
N CYS A 133 7.38 -2.28 11.51
CA CYS A 133 7.35 -3.73 11.72
C CYS A 133 6.33 -4.44 10.82
N VAL A 134 5.59 -3.70 9.98
CA VAL A 134 4.42 -4.24 9.27
C VAL A 134 4.80 -5.41 8.37
N LEU A 135 5.83 -5.28 7.53
CA LEU A 135 6.26 -6.35 6.62
C LEU A 135 6.88 -7.54 7.37
N ARG A 136 7.47 -7.30 8.55
CA ARG A 136 7.89 -8.41 9.42
C ARG A 136 6.70 -9.19 9.95
N ARG A 137 5.63 -8.52 10.34
CA ARG A 137 4.38 -9.19 10.78
C ARG A 137 3.66 -9.87 9.61
N CYS A 138 3.70 -9.29 8.43
CA CYS A 138 3.21 -9.96 7.23
C CYS A 138 4.02 -11.23 6.92
N HIS A 139 5.35 -11.19 7.06
CA HIS A 139 6.20 -12.38 6.90
C HIS A 139 5.82 -13.50 7.86
N ASP A 140 5.50 -13.19 9.13
CA ASP A 140 5.04 -14.18 10.10
C ASP A 140 3.76 -14.92 9.62
N LEU A 141 2.98 -14.32 8.71
CA LEU A 141 1.76 -14.90 8.13
C LEU A 141 2.02 -15.68 6.84
N VAL A 142 2.82 -15.11 5.92
CA VAL A 142 2.99 -15.69 4.57
C VAL A 142 4.22 -16.59 4.45
N GLY A 143 5.26 -16.40 5.29
CA GLY A 143 6.51 -17.16 5.27
C GLY A 143 7.55 -16.67 4.25
N ASP A 144 8.64 -17.42 4.14
CA ASP A 144 9.81 -17.09 3.32
C ASP A 144 9.50 -17.03 1.82
N GLY A 145 10.15 -16.07 1.12
CA GLY A 145 10.12 -15.94 -0.33
C GLY A 145 8.79 -15.44 -0.90
N ARG A 146 7.86 -15.00 -0.07
CA ARG A 146 6.53 -14.51 -0.50
C ARG A 146 6.36 -13.00 -0.38
N ILE A 147 7.38 -12.27 0.04
CA ILE A 147 7.39 -10.80 0.09
C ILE A 147 8.42 -10.28 -0.90
N HIS A 148 7.96 -9.46 -1.84
CA HIS A 148 8.77 -8.86 -2.89
C HIS A 148 8.76 -7.35 -2.71
N GLN A 149 9.91 -6.77 -2.34
CA GLN A 149 10.04 -5.37 -1.95
C GLN A 149 10.81 -4.59 -3.01
N PHE A 150 10.33 -3.39 -3.36
CA PHE A 150 10.96 -2.52 -4.37
C PHE A 150 11.12 -1.10 -3.85
N CYS A 151 12.11 -0.38 -4.37
CA CYS A 151 12.49 1.00 -4.05
C CYS A 151 13.14 1.16 -2.67
N ILE A 152 13.40 0.07 -1.95
CA ILE A 152 13.90 0.10 -0.57
C ILE A 152 15.26 0.80 -0.51
N ARG A 153 15.35 1.84 0.31
CA ARG A 153 16.57 2.64 0.49
C ARG A 153 16.83 3.06 1.94
N SER A 154 15.91 2.72 2.86
CA SER A 154 16.00 3.02 4.28
C SER A 154 15.63 1.81 5.13
N GLY A 155 16.29 1.66 6.27
CA GLY A 155 16.13 0.58 7.24
C GLY A 155 17.40 0.39 8.06
N ASP A 156 17.34 -0.39 9.13
CA ASP A 156 18.55 -0.73 9.87
C ASP A 156 19.26 -1.96 9.29
N ARG A 157 20.46 -2.25 9.79
CA ARG A 157 21.28 -3.37 9.30
C ARG A 157 20.57 -4.71 9.48
N GLU A 158 19.84 -4.89 10.57
CA GLU A 158 19.16 -6.15 10.89
C GLU A 158 18.01 -6.43 9.94
N GLU A 159 17.29 -5.41 9.52
CA GLU A 159 16.25 -5.51 8.49
C GLU A 159 16.81 -6.00 7.16
N PHE A 160 17.92 -5.42 6.69
CA PHE A 160 18.59 -5.87 5.46
C PHE A 160 19.17 -7.28 5.57
N GLN A 161 19.65 -7.68 6.76
CA GLN A 161 20.13 -9.04 7.00
C GLN A 161 18.98 -10.05 7.05
N PHE A 162 17.83 -9.65 7.57
CA PHE A 162 16.61 -10.44 7.53
C PHE A 162 16.12 -10.60 6.09
N ALA A 163 15.98 -9.49 5.37
CA ALA A 163 15.53 -9.49 3.98
C ALA A 163 16.37 -10.42 3.08
N ALA A 164 17.69 -10.39 3.22
CA ALA A 164 18.60 -11.23 2.43
C ALA A 164 18.38 -12.75 2.58
N ARG A 165 17.61 -13.17 3.61
CA ARG A 165 17.32 -14.58 3.88
C ARG A 165 15.86 -14.97 3.67
N HIS A 166 14.96 -13.99 3.79
CA HIS A 166 13.53 -14.27 3.95
C HIS A 166 12.64 -13.58 2.91
N THR A 167 13.08 -12.47 2.29
CA THR A 167 12.31 -11.74 1.30
C THR A 167 13.09 -11.57 0.00
N ASP A 168 12.42 -11.17 -1.07
CA ASP A 168 13.01 -10.76 -2.34
C ASP A 168 13.04 -9.23 -2.39
N MET A 169 14.18 -8.63 -1.99
CA MET A 169 14.31 -7.18 -1.82
C MET A 169 15.15 -6.55 -2.93
N HIS A 170 14.54 -5.64 -3.66
CA HIS A 170 15.16 -4.79 -4.67
C HIS A 170 15.30 -3.35 -4.14
N LYS A 171 16.49 -2.79 -4.26
CA LYS A 171 16.83 -1.48 -3.71
C LYS A 171 16.73 -0.40 -4.78
N PHE A 172 16.30 0.80 -4.33
CA PHE A 172 16.38 2.09 -5.03
C PHE A 172 15.39 2.30 -6.17
N ASP A 173 14.98 1.25 -6.89
CA ASP A 173 14.09 1.36 -8.05
C ASP A 173 13.26 0.08 -8.25
N PHE A 174 12.67 -0.08 -9.43
CA PHE A 174 11.84 -1.23 -9.82
C PHE A 174 12.59 -2.26 -10.67
N THR A 175 13.93 -2.29 -10.63
CA THR A 175 14.71 -3.31 -11.34
C THR A 175 14.31 -4.71 -10.87
N GLY A 176 13.99 -5.63 -11.80
CA GLY A 176 13.50 -6.97 -11.50
C GLY A 176 11.99 -7.12 -11.44
N LEU A 177 11.22 -6.01 -11.41
CA LEU A 177 9.75 -6.07 -11.29
C LEU A 177 9.08 -6.72 -12.52
N THR A 178 9.64 -6.53 -13.71
CA THR A 178 9.06 -7.13 -14.93
C THR A 178 9.18 -8.66 -14.88
N GLU A 179 10.32 -9.18 -14.51
CA GLU A 179 10.60 -10.61 -14.37
C GLU A 179 9.71 -11.23 -13.28
N LEU A 180 9.54 -10.52 -12.15
CA LEU A 180 8.63 -10.94 -11.08
C LEU A 180 7.19 -10.96 -11.59
N ALA A 181 6.72 -9.91 -12.27
CA ALA A 181 5.35 -9.83 -12.78
C ALA A 181 5.05 -10.93 -13.79
N ASP A 182 6.01 -11.25 -14.68
CA ASP A 182 5.88 -12.35 -15.63
C ASP A 182 5.75 -13.70 -14.90
N TRP A 183 6.55 -13.91 -13.84
CA TRP A 183 6.45 -15.12 -13.03
C TRP A 183 5.12 -15.21 -12.28
N LEU A 184 4.67 -14.11 -11.65
CA LEU A 184 3.38 -14.04 -10.96
C LEU A 184 2.20 -14.31 -11.92
N CYS A 185 2.25 -13.78 -13.15
CA CYS A 185 1.24 -14.06 -14.17
C CYS A 185 1.22 -15.53 -14.61
N GLN A 186 2.40 -16.17 -14.73
CA GLN A 186 2.51 -17.57 -15.15
C GLN A 186 2.03 -18.54 -14.06
N THR A 187 2.25 -18.21 -12.81
CA THR A 187 1.89 -19.06 -11.66
C THR A 187 0.47 -18.82 -11.17
N ASP A 188 -0.13 -17.67 -11.53
CA ASP A 188 -1.47 -17.22 -11.09
C ASP A 188 -1.66 -17.22 -9.56
N VAL A 189 -0.56 -17.10 -8.81
CA VAL A 189 -0.63 -16.98 -7.34
C VAL A 189 -1.32 -15.68 -6.93
N PRO A 190 -2.11 -15.68 -5.84
CA PRO A 190 -2.76 -14.48 -5.34
C PRO A 190 -1.72 -13.48 -4.83
N VAL A 191 -1.89 -12.20 -5.17
CA VAL A 191 -0.98 -11.12 -4.80
C VAL A 191 -1.74 -10.02 -4.07
N TYR A 192 -1.23 -9.59 -2.91
CA TYR A 192 -1.60 -8.34 -2.26
C TYR A 192 -0.58 -7.26 -2.61
N LEU A 193 -1.04 -6.13 -3.13
CA LEU A 193 -0.18 -5.00 -3.49
C LEU A 193 -0.27 -3.91 -2.42
N THR A 194 0.83 -3.62 -1.73
CA THR A 194 0.90 -2.49 -0.80
C THR A 194 1.83 -1.41 -1.33
N ILE A 195 1.34 -0.17 -1.35
CA ILE A 195 2.06 1.00 -1.85
C ILE A 195 2.18 2.02 -0.72
N ASP A 196 3.39 2.16 -0.17
CA ASP A 196 3.76 3.33 0.58
C ASP A 196 4.13 4.46 -0.39
N LEU A 197 3.45 5.60 -0.27
CA LEU A 197 3.67 6.73 -1.17
C LEU A 197 5.02 7.40 -0.98
N ASP A 198 5.74 7.12 0.13
CA ASP A 198 7.09 7.61 0.34
C ASP A 198 8.15 6.88 -0.49
N CYS A 199 7.77 5.82 -1.24
CA CYS A 199 8.60 5.29 -2.31
C CYS A 199 8.94 6.36 -3.35
N LEU A 200 8.05 7.35 -3.54
CA LEU A 200 8.30 8.54 -4.35
C LEU A 200 9.40 9.41 -3.73
N ASP A 201 10.14 10.11 -4.59
CA ASP A 201 11.13 11.08 -4.12
C ASP A 201 10.44 12.26 -3.41
N PRO A 202 10.97 12.76 -2.27
CA PRO A 202 10.39 13.89 -1.54
C PRO A 202 10.25 15.18 -2.34
N SER A 203 10.96 15.32 -3.46
CA SER A 203 10.76 16.45 -4.38
C SER A 203 9.43 16.39 -5.12
N ALA A 204 8.84 15.20 -5.26
CA ALA A 204 7.54 14.97 -5.88
C ALA A 204 6.43 14.66 -4.85
N PHE A 205 6.81 14.15 -3.68
CA PHE A 205 5.88 13.73 -2.62
C PHE A 205 6.41 14.10 -1.22
N PRO A 206 6.43 15.39 -0.83
CA PRO A 206 6.90 15.83 0.48
C PRO A 206 5.91 15.56 1.62
N GLY A 207 4.64 15.26 1.32
CA GLY A 207 3.54 15.10 2.29
C GLY A 207 3.47 13.70 2.89
N THR A 208 4.57 13.24 3.48
CA THR A 208 4.64 11.95 4.20
C THR A 208 5.37 12.11 5.53
N GLY A 209 5.15 11.17 6.46
CA GLY A 209 5.73 11.20 7.80
C GLY A 209 7.25 11.04 7.80
N THR A 210 7.78 10.16 6.99
CA THR A 210 9.19 9.75 6.94
C THR A 210 9.78 9.85 5.54
N PRO A 211 9.90 11.07 4.97
CA PRO A 211 10.43 11.24 3.61
C PRO A 211 11.90 10.81 3.53
N GLU A 212 12.23 10.04 2.50
CA GLU A 212 13.58 9.55 2.25
C GLU A 212 14.05 9.96 0.85
N ALA A 213 15.19 10.63 0.77
CA ALA A 213 15.70 11.13 -0.51
C ALA A 213 16.18 10.00 -1.44
N GLY A 214 16.18 10.28 -2.75
CA GLY A 214 16.59 9.31 -3.76
C GLY A 214 15.49 8.35 -4.19
N GLY A 215 14.24 8.75 -4.05
CA GLY A 215 13.08 7.98 -4.46
C GLY A 215 12.80 8.02 -5.96
N VAL A 216 11.74 7.29 -6.36
CA VAL A 216 11.32 7.20 -7.75
C VAL A 216 10.41 8.37 -8.13
N SER A 217 10.31 8.65 -9.42
CA SER A 217 9.34 9.61 -9.97
C SER A 217 7.95 8.99 -10.06
N PHE A 218 6.91 9.87 -10.18
CA PHE A 218 5.55 9.43 -10.46
C PHE A 218 5.45 8.51 -11.70
N LEU A 219 6.17 8.83 -12.77
CA LEU A 219 6.10 8.02 -14.01
C LEU A 219 6.73 6.63 -13.82
N GLN A 220 7.77 6.49 -13.01
CA GLN A 220 8.34 5.19 -12.67
C GLN A 220 7.36 4.36 -11.83
N LEU A 221 6.73 4.98 -10.81
CA LEU A 221 5.70 4.31 -10.00
C LEU A 221 4.49 3.90 -10.86
N LEU A 222 4.01 4.77 -11.75
CA LEU A 222 2.94 4.42 -12.69
C LEU A 222 3.32 3.23 -13.58
N GLY A 223 4.55 3.20 -14.10
CA GLY A 223 5.06 2.07 -14.87
C GLY A 223 5.07 0.77 -14.07
N ALA A 224 5.48 0.85 -12.81
CA ALA A 224 5.51 -0.28 -11.88
C ALA A 224 4.09 -0.80 -11.56
N ILE A 225 3.15 0.09 -11.25
CA ILE A 225 1.73 -0.25 -11.04
C ILE A 225 1.18 -1.01 -12.25
N ARG A 226 1.35 -0.47 -13.46
CA ARG A 226 0.87 -1.10 -14.70
C ARG A 226 1.55 -2.44 -15.01
N THR A 227 2.73 -2.66 -14.48
CA THR A 227 3.48 -3.90 -14.66
C THR A 227 2.97 -4.97 -13.70
N VAL A 228 2.89 -4.65 -12.39
CA VAL A 228 2.51 -5.63 -11.37
C VAL A 228 1.03 -5.99 -11.41
N THR A 229 0.15 -5.05 -11.81
CA THR A 229 -1.29 -5.31 -11.91
C THR A 229 -1.68 -6.27 -13.04
N LYS A 230 -0.73 -6.73 -13.86
CA LYS A 230 -0.95 -7.86 -14.79
C LYS A 230 -1.12 -9.18 -14.04
N ALA A 231 -0.56 -9.31 -12.85
CA ALA A 231 -0.72 -10.49 -11.99
C ALA A 231 -2.11 -10.57 -11.37
N ASN A 232 -2.38 -11.66 -10.66
CA ASN A 232 -3.62 -11.90 -9.95
C ASN A 232 -3.67 -11.10 -8.64
N ILE A 233 -3.94 -9.78 -8.73
CA ILE A 233 -4.04 -8.91 -7.57
C ILE A 233 -5.40 -9.12 -6.89
N ILE A 234 -5.40 -9.56 -5.63
CA ILE A 234 -6.62 -9.88 -4.87
C ILE A 234 -7.02 -8.80 -3.86
N GLY A 235 -6.16 -7.85 -3.62
CA GLY A 235 -6.37 -6.70 -2.75
C GLY A 235 -5.20 -5.74 -2.84
N ALA A 236 -5.41 -4.48 -2.48
CA ALA A 236 -4.36 -3.48 -2.48
C ALA A 236 -4.59 -2.39 -1.42
N ASP A 237 -3.52 -1.67 -1.09
CA ASP A 237 -3.60 -0.44 -0.30
C ASP A 237 -2.65 0.66 -0.80
N VAL A 238 -2.94 1.89 -0.36
CA VAL A 238 -2.12 3.08 -0.59
C VAL A 238 -2.01 3.82 0.73
N ASN A 239 -0.79 4.00 1.24
CA ASN A 239 -0.51 4.45 2.60
C ASN A 239 0.37 5.71 2.65
N GLU A 240 0.52 6.26 3.86
CA GLU A 240 1.48 7.29 4.27
C GLU A 240 1.30 8.69 3.62
N LEU A 241 0.11 9.00 3.11
CA LEU A 241 -0.20 10.39 2.81
C LEU A 241 -0.50 11.15 4.11
N ALA A 242 0.38 12.10 4.47
CA ALA A 242 0.20 13.05 5.56
C ALA A 242 -0.06 14.46 4.99
N PRO A 243 -1.29 14.83 4.66
CA PRO A 243 -1.60 16.01 3.83
C PRO A 243 -1.18 17.32 4.48
N MET A 244 -1.21 17.40 5.81
CA MET A 244 -0.81 18.59 6.54
C MET A 244 0.70 18.89 6.51
N LEU A 245 1.52 17.95 6.07
CA LEU A 245 2.97 18.10 5.94
C LEU A 245 3.37 18.71 4.59
N ASP A 246 2.41 18.87 3.68
CA ASP A 246 2.60 19.52 2.38
C ASP A 246 1.54 20.61 2.15
N GLN A 247 1.91 21.84 2.46
CA GLN A 247 1.03 22.99 2.29
C GLN A 247 0.74 23.34 0.82
N SER A 248 1.49 22.79 -0.13
CA SER A 248 1.24 23.02 -1.57
C SER A 248 0.07 22.20 -2.12
N GLY A 249 -0.31 21.12 -1.43
CA GLY A 249 -1.32 20.16 -1.88
C GLY A 249 -0.85 19.19 -2.96
N VAL A 250 0.39 19.31 -3.45
CA VAL A 250 0.94 18.47 -4.52
C VAL A 250 0.93 17.00 -4.13
N SER A 251 1.27 16.66 -2.89
CA SER A 251 1.28 15.27 -2.41
C SER A 251 -0.12 14.65 -2.43
N THR A 252 -1.14 15.39 -1.99
CA THR A 252 -2.53 14.91 -2.05
C THR A 252 -3.00 14.71 -3.48
N ALA A 253 -2.72 15.66 -4.37
CA ALA A 253 -3.04 15.53 -5.80
C ALA A 253 -2.30 14.34 -6.44
N THR A 254 -1.04 14.12 -6.06
CA THR A 254 -0.25 12.96 -6.52
C THR A 254 -0.85 11.65 -6.01
N ALA A 255 -1.22 11.55 -4.73
CA ALA A 255 -1.88 10.38 -4.15
C ALA A 255 -3.20 10.05 -4.86
N CYS A 256 -4.05 11.06 -5.11
CA CYS A 256 -5.28 10.90 -5.88
C CYS A 256 -5.00 10.36 -7.29
N LYS A 257 -3.93 10.86 -7.93
CA LYS A 257 -3.55 10.41 -9.26
C LYS A 257 -2.99 8.99 -9.25
N VAL A 258 -2.18 8.61 -8.25
CA VAL A 258 -1.73 7.22 -8.05
C VAL A 258 -2.93 6.30 -7.88
N LEU A 259 -3.89 6.68 -7.05
CA LEU A 259 -5.10 5.89 -6.81
C LEU A 259 -5.94 5.72 -8.10
N ARG A 260 -6.13 6.81 -8.89
CA ARG A 260 -6.82 6.72 -10.19
C ARG A 260 -6.13 5.71 -11.12
N GLU A 261 -4.81 5.83 -11.26
CA GLU A 261 -4.05 4.96 -12.16
C GLU A 261 -4.04 3.51 -11.68
N LEU A 262 -3.99 3.27 -10.36
CA LEU A 262 -4.09 1.94 -9.77
C LEU A 262 -5.47 1.32 -10.06
N LEU A 263 -6.56 2.06 -9.80
CA LEU A 263 -7.92 1.60 -10.07
C LEU A 263 -8.10 1.20 -11.53
N LEU A 264 -7.65 2.04 -12.47
CA LEU A 264 -7.74 1.76 -13.91
C LEU A 264 -6.87 0.56 -14.33
N ALA A 265 -5.67 0.42 -13.74
CA ALA A 265 -4.78 -0.69 -14.06
C ALA A 265 -5.30 -2.05 -13.53
N LEU A 266 -6.10 -2.03 -12.47
CA LEU A 266 -6.75 -3.22 -11.92
C LEU A 266 -8.00 -3.65 -12.74
N GLU A 267 -8.58 -2.76 -13.54
CA GLU A 267 -9.69 -3.08 -14.46
C GLU A 267 -9.12 -3.69 -15.75
N LYS A 268 -9.27 -5.01 -15.93
CA LYS A 268 -8.86 -5.76 -17.12
C LYS A 268 -10.02 -6.51 -17.72
#